data_71a1e2b4f2e3fb1a1fa62675eb7a054e
#
_entry.id   71a1e2b4f2e3fb1a1fa62675eb7a054e
#
_cell.length_a   1.000
_cell.length_b   1.000
_cell.length_c   1.000
_cell.angle_alpha   90.00
_cell.angle_beta   90.00
_cell.angle_gamma   90.00
#
_symmetry.space_group_name_H-M   'P 1'
#
loop_
_entity.id
_entity.type
_entity.pdbx_description
1 polymer ?
#
loop_
_entity_poly.entity_id
_entity_poly.type
_entity_poly.pdbx_seq_one_letter_code
_entity_poly.pdbx_strand_id
1 'polypeptide(L)'
;MKKIVMTGGGTAGHVTPNIALMPALKEAGYDIEYIGSVNGMEKGLIEAQKIPYHGISSGKLRRYFDWKNFTDPFRVLKGYGQAVSLMKKLKPDVVFSKGGFVSVPVVLAAKHCHVPAIIHESDITPGLANKIAIKGAKKVCCNFPETMKYLSADKAVLTGSPIRRELFSGVAENAIKLCNFPDHNKPVILIIGGSLGSKKVNEAVREILPELLKDFYVIHLCGKGNLDNKLAGITGYAQFEYANAELTDMFALADMAISRAGANSICELLALHKPNILIPLSAAASRGDQVLNAKSFKKQGFSYVIEEEELTKDSLLSAVKEVYGNRDKYKDAMAKSGQMDSIATIIDLINSQVKKSS
;
A
#
# COMPACT_ATOMS: atom_id res chain seq x y z
N MET A 1 -22.90 18.74 9.00
CA MET A 1 -22.20 17.52 8.59
C MET A 1 -20.72 17.88 8.51
N LYS A 2 -19.82 17.08 9.09
CA LYS A 2 -18.38 17.34 9.05
C LYS A 2 -17.86 17.13 7.62
N LYS A 3 -16.93 17.96 7.18
CA LYS A 3 -16.35 17.83 5.84
C LYS A 3 -14.87 17.52 5.88
N ILE A 4 -14.44 16.50 5.14
CA ILE A 4 -13.04 16.14 4.99
C ILE A 4 -12.60 16.27 3.53
N VAL A 5 -11.46 16.89 3.32
CA VAL A 5 -10.75 16.82 2.04
C VAL A 5 -9.67 15.75 2.13
N MET A 6 -9.74 14.76 1.24
CA MET A 6 -8.70 13.74 1.08
C MET A 6 -7.80 14.08 -0.10
N THR A 7 -6.54 13.71 -0.04
CA THR A 7 -5.57 13.89 -1.14
C THR A 7 -4.52 12.80 -1.15
N GLY A 8 -4.02 12.52 -2.31
CA GLY A 8 -2.97 11.53 -2.58
C GLY A 8 -2.99 11.16 -4.05
N GLY A 9 -1.86 10.78 -4.62
CA GLY A 9 -1.85 10.44 -6.03
C GLY A 9 -0.47 10.12 -6.58
N GLY A 10 -0.44 9.91 -7.89
CA GLY A 10 0.76 9.54 -8.63
C GLY A 10 1.06 8.04 -8.67
N THR A 11 0.58 7.26 -7.70
CA THR A 11 0.65 5.78 -7.67
C THR A 11 -0.58 5.22 -6.97
N ALA A 12 -0.97 3.98 -7.28
CA ALA A 12 -2.05 3.29 -6.60
C ALA A 12 -1.81 3.19 -5.08
N GLY A 13 -0.55 3.08 -4.65
CA GLY A 13 -0.16 3.02 -3.24
C GLY A 13 -0.52 4.26 -2.42
N HIS A 14 -0.70 5.43 -3.06
CA HIS A 14 -1.17 6.64 -2.40
C HIS A 14 -2.71 6.81 -2.46
N VAL A 15 -3.41 5.97 -3.22
CA VAL A 15 -4.86 6.09 -3.44
C VAL A 15 -5.64 5.00 -2.71
N THR A 16 -5.21 3.76 -2.85
CA THR A 16 -5.90 2.59 -2.26
C THR A 16 -6.13 2.73 -0.75
N PRO A 17 -5.15 3.18 0.07
CA PRO A 17 -5.41 3.37 1.50
C PRO A 17 -6.38 4.52 1.81
N ASN A 18 -6.46 5.54 0.95
CA ASN A 18 -7.51 6.56 1.06
C ASN A 18 -8.89 5.94 0.82
N ILE A 19 -9.02 5.10 -0.21
CA ILE A 19 -10.26 4.38 -0.51
C ILE A 19 -10.66 3.49 0.67
N ALA A 20 -9.71 2.81 1.31
CA ALA A 20 -9.96 1.98 2.47
C ALA A 20 -10.55 2.75 3.68
N LEU A 21 -10.24 4.04 3.82
CA LEU A 21 -10.77 4.89 4.89
C LEU A 21 -12.17 5.43 4.59
N MET A 22 -12.58 5.52 3.31
CA MET A 22 -13.82 6.21 2.92
C MET A 22 -15.09 5.62 3.55
N PRO A 23 -15.29 4.28 3.63
CA PRO A 23 -16.46 3.73 4.30
C PRO A 23 -16.56 4.18 5.75
N ALA A 24 -15.49 4.03 6.52
CA ALA A 24 -15.47 4.43 7.94
C ALA A 24 -15.62 5.94 8.15
N LEU A 25 -15.11 6.77 7.23
CA LEU A 25 -15.35 8.22 7.26
C LEU A 25 -16.82 8.57 7.02
N LYS A 26 -17.49 7.89 6.07
CA LYS A 26 -18.92 8.06 5.82
C LYS A 26 -19.76 7.63 7.04
N GLU A 27 -19.43 6.49 7.64
CA GLU A 27 -20.04 6.00 8.89
C GLU A 27 -19.85 6.99 10.04
N ALA A 28 -18.69 7.67 10.12
CA ALA A 28 -18.40 8.71 11.10
C ALA A 28 -19.06 10.09 10.78
N GLY A 29 -19.87 10.16 9.72
CA GLY A 29 -20.67 11.35 9.34
C GLY A 29 -19.90 12.42 8.57
N TYR A 30 -18.81 12.04 7.87
CA TYR A 30 -18.04 12.94 7.02
C TYR A 30 -18.60 13.00 5.59
N ASP A 31 -18.74 14.22 5.08
CA ASP A 31 -18.83 14.52 3.65
C ASP A 31 -17.42 14.57 3.08
N ILE A 32 -17.14 13.71 2.09
CA ILE A 32 -15.79 13.48 1.57
C ILE A 32 -15.62 14.18 0.23
N GLU A 33 -14.59 15.00 0.12
CA GLU A 33 -14.15 15.62 -1.12
C GLU A 33 -12.71 15.17 -1.41
N TYR A 34 -12.33 15.03 -2.67
CA TYR A 34 -10.99 14.61 -3.04
C TYR A 34 -10.28 15.63 -3.93
N ILE A 35 -9.06 16.01 -3.56
CA ILE A 35 -8.20 16.86 -4.39
C ILE A 35 -7.04 16.03 -4.91
N GLY A 36 -6.91 15.94 -6.23
CA GLY A 36 -5.85 15.20 -6.91
C GLY A 36 -5.36 15.91 -8.17
N SER A 37 -4.51 15.26 -8.97
CA SER A 37 -3.98 15.83 -10.22
C SER A 37 -5.05 15.83 -11.31
N VAL A 38 -5.06 16.86 -12.18
CA VAL A 38 -6.01 16.94 -13.31
C VAL A 38 -6.02 15.67 -14.15
N ASN A 39 -4.82 15.13 -14.46
CA ASN A 39 -4.62 13.96 -15.29
C ASN A 39 -3.95 12.81 -14.50
N GLY A 40 -4.18 12.72 -13.20
CA GLY A 40 -3.62 11.68 -12.36
C GLY A 40 -4.39 10.36 -12.50
N MET A 41 -3.70 9.24 -12.31
CA MET A 41 -4.34 7.91 -12.27
C MET A 41 -5.38 7.79 -11.14
N GLU A 42 -5.22 8.60 -10.10
CA GLU A 42 -6.13 8.66 -8.94
C GLU A 42 -7.54 9.08 -9.33
N LYS A 43 -7.71 9.89 -10.39
CA LYS A 43 -9.01 10.41 -10.79
C LYS A 43 -10.04 9.30 -11.03
N GLY A 44 -9.74 8.37 -11.92
CA GLY A 44 -10.66 7.28 -12.22
C GLY A 44 -10.96 6.37 -11.02
N LEU A 45 -9.96 6.14 -10.16
CA LEU A 45 -10.13 5.33 -8.95
C LEU A 45 -11.08 5.99 -7.94
N ILE A 46 -11.00 7.31 -7.79
CA ILE A 46 -11.83 8.07 -6.84
C ILE A 46 -13.23 8.30 -7.39
N GLU A 47 -13.36 8.64 -8.68
CA GLU A 47 -14.67 8.79 -9.33
C GLU A 47 -15.48 7.48 -9.29
N ALA A 48 -14.82 6.32 -9.40
CA ALA A 48 -15.45 5.01 -9.22
C ALA A 48 -16.06 4.82 -7.81
N GLN A 49 -15.56 5.53 -6.78
CA GLN A 49 -16.11 5.55 -5.42
C GLN A 49 -17.26 6.56 -5.26
N LYS A 50 -17.67 7.25 -6.35
CA LYS A 50 -18.69 8.29 -6.35
C LYS A 50 -18.36 9.45 -5.38
N ILE A 51 -17.07 9.76 -5.25
CA ILE A 51 -16.55 10.88 -4.45
C ILE A 51 -16.29 12.08 -5.37
N PRO A 52 -16.74 13.31 -5.02
CA PRO A 52 -16.43 14.52 -5.77
C PRO A 52 -14.92 14.72 -5.90
N TYR A 53 -14.44 14.90 -7.13
CA TYR A 53 -13.03 15.03 -7.46
C TYR A 53 -12.69 16.42 -8.00
N HIS A 54 -11.66 17.03 -7.43
CA HIS A 54 -11.16 18.36 -7.82
C HIS A 54 -9.73 18.23 -8.34
N GLY A 55 -9.55 18.42 -9.63
CA GLY A 55 -8.23 18.38 -10.25
C GLY A 55 -7.46 19.68 -10.07
N ILE A 56 -6.22 19.60 -9.56
CA ILE A 56 -5.29 20.74 -9.50
C ILE A 56 -4.04 20.46 -10.34
N SER A 57 -3.34 21.54 -10.71
CA SER A 57 -2.04 21.46 -11.34
C SER A 57 -1.04 20.84 -10.36
N SER A 58 -0.28 19.83 -10.80
CA SER A 58 0.76 19.20 -10.00
C SER A 58 2.05 19.08 -10.81
N GLY A 59 3.20 19.25 -10.16
CA GLY A 59 4.53 19.00 -10.70
C GLY A 59 5.14 17.77 -10.05
N LYS A 60 6.03 17.06 -10.75
CA LYS A 60 6.88 16.01 -10.18
C LYS A 60 8.28 16.57 -10.02
N LEU A 61 8.78 16.70 -8.79
CA LEU A 61 10.19 16.95 -8.56
C LEU A 61 10.98 15.69 -8.91
N ARG A 62 11.53 15.65 -10.13
CA ARG A 62 12.35 14.55 -10.61
C ARG A 62 13.78 14.70 -10.13
N ARG A 63 14.42 13.62 -9.76
CA ARG A 63 15.80 13.61 -9.27
C ARG A 63 16.85 13.62 -10.39
N TYR A 64 16.41 13.36 -11.63
CA TYR A 64 17.27 13.43 -12.82
C TYR A 64 16.98 14.69 -13.62
N PHE A 65 17.94 15.11 -14.45
CA PHE A 65 17.78 16.27 -15.32
C PHE A 65 16.65 16.00 -16.33
N ASP A 66 15.59 16.80 -16.25
CA ASP A 66 14.46 16.80 -17.19
C ASP A 66 14.04 18.26 -17.37
N TRP A 67 13.85 18.71 -18.60
CA TRP A 67 13.36 20.05 -18.91
C TRP A 67 12.07 20.44 -18.17
N LYS A 68 11.27 19.44 -17.80
CA LYS A 68 10.08 19.63 -16.97
C LYS A 68 10.39 20.07 -15.54
N ASN A 69 11.62 19.89 -15.06
CA ASN A 69 12.05 20.40 -13.76
C ASN A 69 12.03 21.92 -13.67
N PHE A 70 12.13 22.63 -14.82
CA PHE A 70 12.01 24.09 -14.88
C PHE A 70 10.55 24.57 -14.88
N THR A 71 9.62 23.77 -15.38
CA THR A 71 8.18 24.12 -15.43
C THR A 71 7.42 23.60 -14.20
N ASP A 72 7.91 22.56 -13.55
CA ASP A 72 7.26 21.92 -12.40
C ASP A 72 7.12 22.87 -11.18
N PRO A 73 8.08 23.75 -10.82
CA PRO A 73 7.88 24.75 -9.77
C PRO A 73 6.69 25.67 -10.00
N PHE A 74 6.51 26.16 -11.25
CA PHE A 74 5.36 26.99 -11.62
C PHE A 74 4.03 26.21 -11.56
N ARG A 75 4.06 24.93 -11.94
CA ARG A 75 2.89 24.05 -11.80
C ARG A 75 2.51 23.82 -10.35
N VAL A 76 3.51 23.62 -9.45
CA VAL A 76 3.29 23.49 -8.01
C VAL A 76 2.71 24.79 -7.44
N LEU A 77 3.23 25.95 -7.84
CA LEU A 77 2.72 27.24 -7.37
C LEU A 77 1.28 27.49 -7.87
N LYS A 78 0.99 27.18 -9.15
CA LYS A 78 -0.38 27.22 -9.69
C LYS A 78 -1.30 26.27 -8.90
N GLY A 79 -0.86 25.03 -8.66
CA GLY A 79 -1.60 24.05 -7.87
C GLY A 79 -1.88 24.51 -6.44
N TYR A 80 -0.91 25.20 -5.82
CA TYR A 80 -1.09 25.80 -4.51
C TYR A 80 -2.20 26.87 -4.50
N GLY A 81 -2.20 27.81 -5.47
CA GLY A 81 -3.26 28.81 -5.59
C GLY A 81 -4.63 28.17 -5.82
N GLN A 82 -4.71 27.11 -6.65
CA GLN A 82 -5.94 26.34 -6.87
C GLN A 82 -6.40 25.64 -5.59
N ALA A 83 -5.47 25.02 -4.85
CA ALA A 83 -5.77 24.36 -3.59
C ALA A 83 -6.28 25.35 -2.53
N VAL A 84 -5.68 26.56 -2.42
CA VAL A 84 -6.18 27.62 -1.52
C VAL A 84 -7.60 28.04 -1.89
N SER A 85 -7.90 28.23 -3.20
CA SER A 85 -9.23 28.56 -3.67
C SER A 85 -10.24 27.45 -3.29
N LEU A 86 -9.88 26.18 -3.49
CA LEU A 86 -10.71 25.04 -3.11
C LEU A 86 -10.93 24.96 -1.59
N MET A 87 -9.89 25.17 -0.77
CA MET A 87 -10.06 25.21 0.70
C MET A 87 -11.05 26.27 1.14
N LYS A 88 -10.98 27.48 0.56
CA LYS A 88 -11.92 28.57 0.84
C LYS A 88 -13.35 28.27 0.38
N LYS A 89 -13.52 27.56 -0.76
CA LYS A 89 -14.82 27.17 -1.32
C LYS A 89 -15.44 26.02 -0.53
N LEU A 90 -14.67 24.94 -0.29
CA LEU A 90 -15.17 23.71 0.34
C LEU A 90 -15.30 23.84 1.85
N LYS A 91 -14.48 24.68 2.48
CA LYS A 91 -14.42 24.91 3.93
C LYS A 91 -14.35 23.60 4.73
N PRO A 92 -13.38 22.72 4.45
CA PRO A 92 -13.29 21.45 5.17
C PRO A 92 -12.88 21.66 6.63
N ASP A 93 -13.34 20.75 7.50
CA ASP A 93 -12.97 20.72 8.91
C ASP A 93 -11.58 20.14 9.11
N VAL A 94 -11.15 19.26 8.19
CA VAL A 94 -9.87 18.56 8.23
C VAL A 94 -9.40 18.13 6.84
N VAL A 95 -8.09 18.02 6.66
CA VAL A 95 -7.45 17.44 5.47
C VAL A 95 -6.73 16.17 5.86
N PHE A 96 -6.93 15.09 5.08
CA PHE A 96 -6.15 13.85 5.19
C PHE A 96 -5.37 13.61 3.91
N SER A 97 -4.06 13.38 4.03
CA SER A 97 -3.15 13.19 2.92
C SER A 97 -2.39 11.86 3.01
N LYS A 98 -2.48 11.04 1.97
CA LYS A 98 -1.70 9.81 1.84
C LYS A 98 -0.35 10.02 1.14
N GLY A 99 -0.07 11.25 0.71
CA GLY A 99 1.19 11.59 0.07
C GLY A 99 1.12 11.65 -1.46
N GLY A 100 2.29 11.64 -2.09
CA GLY A 100 2.46 11.96 -3.50
C GLY A 100 2.62 13.48 -3.74
N PHE A 101 3.16 13.86 -4.90
CA PHE A 101 3.51 15.28 -5.15
C PHE A 101 2.29 16.19 -5.20
N VAL A 102 1.11 15.69 -5.61
CA VAL A 102 -0.13 16.47 -5.63
C VAL A 102 -0.60 16.87 -4.23
N SER A 103 -0.25 16.11 -3.20
CA SER A 103 -0.66 16.40 -1.83
C SER A 103 0.10 17.59 -1.21
N VAL A 104 1.29 17.90 -1.71
CA VAL A 104 2.11 18.99 -1.16
C VAL A 104 1.38 20.34 -1.21
N PRO A 105 0.91 20.83 -2.38
CA PRO A 105 0.15 22.08 -2.44
C PRO A 105 -1.12 22.03 -1.61
N VAL A 106 -1.78 20.88 -1.48
CA VAL A 106 -3.02 20.74 -0.71
C VAL A 106 -2.77 20.89 0.79
N VAL A 107 -1.75 20.23 1.33
CA VAL A 107 -1.40 20.32 2.76
C VAL A 107 -0.89 21.72 3.13
N LEU A 108 -0.11 22.35 2.23
CA LEU A 108 0.33 23.73 2.45
C LEU A 108 -0.82 24.73 2.38
N ALA A 109 -1.79 24.53 1.48
CA ALA A 109 -3.01 25.34 1.40
C ALA A 109 -3.91 25.16 2.64
N ALA A 110 -4.03 23.93 3.15
CA ALA A 110 -4.73 23.67 4.41
C ALA A 110 -4.11 24.48 5.56
N LYS A 111 -2.78 24.43 5.70
CA LYS A 111 -2.06 25.26 6.70
C LYS A 111 -2.34 26.74 6.53
N HIS A 112 -2.29 27.25 5.30
CA HIS A 112 -2.55 28.66 4.98
C HIS A 112 -3.99 29.06 5.37
N CYS A 113 -4.96 28.18 5.16
CA CYS A 113 -6.36 28.40 5.49
C CYS A 113 -6.74 28.00 6.94
N HIS A 114 -5.74 27.70 7.79
CA HIS A 114 -5.93 27.26 9.17
C HIS A 114 -6.78 25.98 9.33
N VAL A 115 -6.83 25.14 8.30
CA VAL A 115 -7.45 23.81 8.33
C VAL A 115 -6.43 22.78 8.84
N PRO A 116 -6.74 21.99 9.89
CA PRO A 116 -5.82 20.96 10.36
C PRO A 116 -5.60 19.90 9.28
N ALA A 117 -4.35 19.53 9.07
CA ALA A 117 -3.97 18.49 8.12
C ALA A 117 -3.28 17.34 8.83
N ILE A 118 -3.71 16.12 8.50
CA ILE A 118 -3.08 14.86 8.91
C ILE A 118 -2.48 14.25 7.67
N ILE A 119 -1.23 13.81 7.75
CA ILE A 119 -0.58 13.07 6.66
C ILE A 119 -0.28 11.65 7.10
N HIS A 120 -0.16 10.76 6.15
CA HIS A 120 0.20 9.38 6.37
C HIS A 120 1.46 9.02 5.59
N GLU A 121 2.49 8.57 6.31
CA GLU A 121 3.73 8.07 5.73
C GLU A 121 3.70 6.54 5.71
N SER A 122 3.89 5.97 4.54
CA SER A 122 3.85 4.52 4.36
C SER A 122 5.20 3.84 4.54
N ASP A 123 6.28 4.49 4.12
CA ASP A 123 7.62 3.95 4.17
C ASP A 123 8.35 4.35 5.46
N ILE A 124 9.43 3.65 5.79
CA ILE A 124 10.23 3.95 6.97
C ILE A 124 10.86 5.34 6.87
N THR A 125 11.39 5.69 5.69
CA THR A 125 11.98 7.02 5.47
C THR A 125 10.98 7.92 4.76
N PRO A 126 10.59 9.07 5.34
CA PRO A 126 9.66 9.97 4.69
C PRO A 126 10.10 10.37 3.29
N GLY A 127 9.23 10.18 2.32
CA GLY A 127 9.46 10.59 0.94
C GLY A 127 9.58 12.11 0.82
N LEU A 128 10.18 12.61 -0.28
CA LEU A 128 10.41 14.05 -0.47
C LEU A 128 9.12 14.87 -0.37
N ALA A 129 8.03 14.39 -0.95
CA ALA A 129 6.73 15.06 -0.85
C ALA A 129 6.26 15.18 0.60
N ASN A 130 6.36 14.08 1.38
CA ASN A 130 5.98 14.09 2.78
C ASN A 130 6.94 14.92 3.63
N LYS A 131 8.25 14.94 3.36
CA LYS A 131 9.21 15.84 4.05
C LYS A 131 8.80 17.31 3.95
N ILE A 132 8.25 17.73 2.81
CA ILE A 132 7.73 19.09 2.62
C ILE A 132 6.37 19.25 3.33
N ALA A 133 5.47 18.30 3.15
CA ALA A 133 4.12 18.33 3.72
C ALA A 133 4.10 18.28 5.25
N ILE A 134 5.04 17.57 5.89
CA ILE A 134 5.19 17.49 7.37
C ILE A 134 5.24 18.87 8.02
N LYS A 135 5.85 19.88 7.33
CA LYS A 135 5.91 21.26 7.83
C LYS A 135 4.52 21.91 7.97
N GLY A 136 3.55 21.45 7.17
CA GLY A 136 2.15 21.90 7.20
C GLY A 136 1.21 21.05 8.04
N ALA A 137 1.62 19.83 8.40
CA ALA A 137 0.77 18.87 9.08
C ALA A 137 0.72 19.08 10.61
N LYS A 138 -0.46 18.80 11.18
CA LYS A 138 -0.70 18.72 12.63
C LYS A 138 -0.26 17.36 13.18
N LYS A 139 -0.57 16.28 12.46
CA LYS A 139 -0.23 14.90 12.85
C LYS A 139 0.30 14.14 11.64
N VAL A 140 1.11 13.14 11.90
CA VAL A 140 1.72 12.26 10.91
C VAL A 140 1.51 10.81 11.35
N CYS A 141 0.65 10.11 10.64
CA CYS A 141 0.45 8.68 10.79
C CYS A 141 1.61 7.91 10.17
N CYS A 142 2.08 6.86 10.81
CA CYS A 142 3.19 6.03 10.35
C CYS A 142 2.83 4.55 10.35
N ASN A 143 3.34 3.81 9.35
CA ASN A 143 3.23 2.35 9.33
C ASN A 143 4.26 1.68 10.25
N PHE A 144 5.44 2.29 10.40
CA PHE A 144 6.59 1.67 11.06
C PHE A 144 7.03 2.46 12.29
N PRO A 145 7.38 1.78 13.39
CA PRO A 145 7.94 2.45 14.58
C PRO A 145 9.22 3.24 14.24
N GLU A 146 10.04 2.72 13.31
CA GLU A 146 11.28 3.34 12.89
C GLU A 146 11.07 4.71 12.21
N THR A 147 9.89 4.96 11.64
CA THR A 147 9.57 6.26 11.02
C THR A 147 9.50 7.37 12.04
N MET A 148 9.10 7.05 13.28
CA MET A 148 8.92 8.05 14.35
C MET A 148 10.18 8.84 14.65
N LYS A 149 11.39 8.26 14.47
CA LYS A 149 12.67 8.96 14.67
C LYS A 149 12.93 10.12 13.71
N TYR A 150 12.21 10.17 12.58
CA TYR A 150 12.31 11.24 11.58
C TYR A 150 11.31 12.37 11.83
N LEU A 151 10.47 12.25 12.86
CA LEU A 151 9.35 13.13 13.15
C LEU A 151 9.47 13.69 14.57
N SER A 152 8.89 14.87 14.79
CA SER A 152 8.75 15.37 16.15
C SER A 152 7.70 14.57 16.93
N ALA A 153 7.96 14.30 18.20
CA ALA A 153 7.13 13.45 19.05
C ALA A 153 5.66 13.94 19.16
N ASP A 154 5.45 15.25 19.12
CA ASP A 154 4.13 15.86 19.16
C ASP A 154 3.28 15.58 17.90
N LYS A 155 3.93 15.24 16.77
CA LYS A 155 3.24 14.95 15.50
C LYS A 155 3.12 13.46 15.19
N ALA A 156 4.09 12.65 15.57
CA ALA A 156 4.17 11.25 15.19
C ALA A 156 3.10 10.39 15.88
N VAL A 157 2.40 9.58 15.11
CA VAL A 157 1.43 8.59 15.61
C VAL A 157 1.63 7.28 14.85
N LEU A 158 1.94 6.21 15.57
CA LEU A 158 2.01 4.87 14.97
C LEU A 158 0.59 4.34 14.78
N THR A 159 0.12 4.28 13.55
CA THR A 159 -1.25 3.86 13.23
C THR A 159 -1.32 2.56 12.44
N GLY A 160 -0.22 2.16 11.80
CA GLY A 160 -0.29 1.18 10.72
C GLY A 160 -0.94 1.74 9.45
N SER A 161 -1.13 0.90 8.45
CA SER A 161 -1.75 1.25 7.17
C SER A 161 -3.23 0.91 7.19
N PRO A 162 -4.12 1.78 6.68
CA PRO A 162 -5.53 1.43 6.52
C PRO A 162 -5.68 0.32 5.48
N ILE A 163 -6.24 -0.79 5.92
CA ILE A 163 -6.45 -2.00 5.11
C ILE A 163 -7.92 -2.10 4.74
N ARG A 164 -8.20 -2.42 3.48
CA ARG A 164 -9.57 -2.59 2.98
C ARG A 164 -10.28 -3.73 3.73
N ARG A 165 -11.47 -3.44 4.25
CA ARG A 165 -12.28 -4.45 4.99
C ARG A 165 -12.60 -5.67 4.13
N GLU A 166 -12.76 -5.47 2.82
CA GLU A 166 -13.06 -6.55 1.87
C GLU A 166 -12.00 -7.64 1.85
N LEU A 167 -10.74 -7.34 2.18
CA LEU A 167 -9.67 -8.34 2.25
C LEU A 167 -9.91 -9.42 3.30
N PHE A 168 -10.77 -9.16 4.29
CA PHE A 168 -11.12 -10.12 5.34
C PHE A 168 -12.37 -10.97 5.02
N SER A 169 -13.06 -10.69 3.90
CA SER A 169 -14.31 -11.34 3.52
C SER A 169 -14.18 -12.29 2.32
N GLY A 170 -12.96 -12.70 1.99
CA GLY A 170 -12.69 -13.60 0.89
C GLY A 170 -13.22 -15.02 1.13
N VAL A 171 -13.60 -15.68 0.05
CA VAL A 171 -14.14 -17.04 0.02
C VAL A 171 -13.17 -17.94 -0.74
N ALA A 172 -12.50 -18.85 -0.05
CA ALA A 172 -11.48 -19.75 -0.59
C ALA A 172 -11.99 -20.59 -1.78
N GLU A 173 -13.23 -21.06 -1.71
CA GLU A 173 -13.87 -21.89 -2.74
C GLU A 173 -13.98 -21.16 -4.10
N ASN A 174 -14.14 -19.83 -4.08
CA ASN A 174 -14.14 -19.03 -5.30
C ASN A 174 -12.75 -19.04 -5.96
N ALA A 175 -11.68 -18.91 -5.17
CA ALA A 175 -10.33 -18.97 -5.68
C ALA A 175 -9.94 -20.35 -6.19
N ILE A 176 -10.39 -21.45 -5.55
CA ILE A 176 -10.20 -22.82 -6.03
C ILE A 176 -10.80 -22.99 -7.44
N LYS A 177 -12.04 -22.53 -7.62
CA LYS A 177 -12.75 -22.58 -8.91
C LYS A 177 -12.03 -21.70 -9.96
N LEU A 178 -11.67 -20.48 -9.61
CA LEU A 178 -10.99 -19.54 -10.48
C LEU A 178 -9.62 -20.08 -10.96
N CYS A 179 -8.88 -20.71 -10.04
CA CYS A 179 -7.58 -21.31 -10.33
C CYS A 179 -7.67 -22.68 -10.98
N ASN A 180 -8.88 -23.25 -11.09
CA ASN A 180 -9.10 -24.60 -11.60
C ASN A 180 -8.25 -25.65 -10.85
N PHE A 181 -8.15 -25.51 -9.52
CA PHE A 181 -7.47 -26.51 -8.70
C PHE A 181 -8.37 -27.75 -8.54
N PRO A 182 -7.80 -28.97 -8.59
CA PRO A 182 -8.58 -30.19 -8.58
C PRO A 182 -9.29 -30.46 -7.24
N ASP A 183 -8.70 -29.97 -6.16
CA ASP A 183 -9.17 -30.15 -4.79
C ASP A 183 -8.54 -29.09 -3.86
N HIS A 184 -8.63 -29.29 -2.55
CA HIS A 184 -8.00 -28.46 -1.52
C HIS A 184 -7.09 -29.29 -0.60
N ASN A 185 -6.44 -30.32 -1.15
CA ASN A 185 -5.61 -31.26 -0.38
C ASN A 185 -4.18 -30.79 -0.17
N LYS A 186 -3.74 -29.75 -0.91
CA LYS A 186 -2.41 -29.15 -0.75
C LYS A 186 -2.52 -27.70 -0.27
N PRO A 187 -1.58 -27.25 0.56
CA PRO A 187 -1.49 -25.84 0.91
C PRO A 187 -1.18 -24.98 -0.32
N VAL A 188 -1.57 -23.71 -0.24
CA VAL A 188 -1.50 -22.77 -1.38
C VAL A 188 -0.49 -21.67 -1.11
N ILE A 189 0.41 -21.44 -2.07
CA ILE A 189 1.33 -20.31 -2.07
C ILE A 189 0.80 -19.24 -3.02
N LEU A 190 0.59 -18.01 -2.51
CA LEU A 190 0.25 -16.85 -3.32
C LEU A 190 1.49 -16.00 -3.60
N ILE A 191 1.79 -15.76 -4.88
CA ILE A 191 2.98 -15.00 -5.31
C ILE A 191 2.55 -13.66 -5.87
N ILE A 192 3.09 -12.56 -5.31
CA ILE A 192 2.73 -11.18 -5.65
C ILE A 192 3.98 -10.37 -5.98
N GLY A 193 4.25 -10.17 -7.27
CA GLY A 193 5.38 -9.38 -7.75
C GLY A 193 5.19 -7.85 -7.69
N GLY A 194 4.03 -7.37 -7.21
CA GLY A 194 3.59 -5.97 -7.30
C GLY A 194 2.79 -5.71 -8.58
N SER A 195 2.24 -4.49 -8.75
CA SER A 195 1.34 -4.13 -9.86
C SER A 195 1.96 -4.26 -11.26
N LEU A 196 3.27 -4.08 -11.38
CA LEU A 196 4.00 -4.26 -12.64
C LEU A 196 4.59 -5.67 -12.80
N GLY A 197 4.46 -6.49 -11.77
CA GLY A 197 5.17 -7.77 -11.68
C GLY A 197 6.66 -7.60 -11.36
N SER A 198 7.34 -8.72 -11.23
CA SER A 198 8.79 -8.76 -10.99
C SER A 198 9.43 -9.89 -11.80
N LYS A 199 10.19 -9.51 -12.82
CA LYS A 199 10.87 -10.48 -13.68
C LYS A 199 11.70 -11.48 -12.87
N LYS A 200 12.56 -11.01 -11.96
CA LYS A 200 13.42 -11.87 -11.13
C LYS A 200 12.61 -12.83 -10.23
N VAL A 201 11.54 -12.35 -9.58
CA VAL A 201 10.68 -13.21 -8.76
C VAL A 201 9.97 -14.23 -9.64
N ASN A 202 9.40 -13.79 -10.78
CA ASN A 202 8.73 -14.70 -11.70
C ASN A 202 9.64 -15.80 -12.22
N GLU A 203 10.87 -15.46 -12.60
CA GLU A 203 11.88 -16.42 -13.07
C GLU A 203 12.27 -17.42 -11.97
N ALA A 204 12.60 -16.93 -10.77
CA ALA A 204 12.98 -17.78 -9.64
C ALA A 204 11.86 -18.75 -9.22
N VAL A 205 10.61 -18.26 -9.20
CA VAL A 205 9.45 -19.12 -8.90
C VAL A 205 9.22 -20.17 -9.98
N ARG A 206 9.34 -19.81 -11.26
CA ARG A 206 9.15 -20.75 -12.38
C ARG A 206 10.23 -21.81 -12.41
N GLU A 207 11.46 -21.47 -12.03
CA GLU A 207 12.55 -22.42 -11.93
C GLU A 207 12.29 -23.52 -10.90
N ILE A 208 11.68 -23.18 -9.76
CA ILE A 208 11.38 -24.14 -8.68
C ILE A 208 9.94 -24.71 -8.76
N LEU A 209 9.16 -24.32 -9.75
CA LEU A 209 7.75 -24.72 -9.85
C LEU A 209 7.54 -26.25 -9.82
N PRO A 210 8.34 -27.08 -10.52
CA PRO A 210 8.18 -28.55 -10.45
C PRO A 210 8.34 -29.10 -9.04
N GLU A 211 9.23 -28.51 -8.23
CA GLU A 211 9.44 -28.90 -6.84
C GLU A 211 8.29 -28.42 -5.94
N LEU A 212 7.83 -27.17 -6.13
CA LEU A 212 6.71 -26.62 -5.38
C LEU A 212 5.42 -27.42 -5.56
N LEU A 213 5.12 -27.81 -6.79
CA LEU A 213 3.88 -28.53 -7.14
C LEU A 213 3.80 -29.96 -6.56
N LYS A 214 4.90 -30.49 -6.00
CA LYS A 214 4.85 -31.76 -5.26
C LYS A 214 4.02 -31.63 -3.99
N ASP A 215 4.19 -30.48 -3.28
CA ASP A 215 3.64 -30.28 -1.93
C ASP A 215 2.65 -29.12 -1.84
N PHE A 216 2.58 -28.24 -2.85
CA PHE A 216 1.78 -27.01 -2.83
C PHE A 216 0.98 -26.84 -4.12
N TYR A 217 -0.10 -26.07 -4.03
CA TYR A 217 -0.67 -25.35 -5.17
C TYR A 217 -0.11 -23.93 -5.21
N VAL A 218 -0.06 -23.34 -6.40
CA VAL A 218 0.59 -22.03 -6.61
C VAL A 218 -0.32 -21.11 -7.39
N ILE A 219 -0.64 -19.95 -6.81
CA ILE A 219 -1.28 -18.81 -7.47
C ILE A 219 -0.20 -17.76 -7.74
N HIS A 220 0.00 -17.36 -8.99
CA HIS A 220 1.06 -16.46 -9.38
C HIS A 220 0.55 -15.19 -10.08
N LEU A 221 0.60 -14.05 -9.39
CA LEU A 221 0.33 -12.74 -9.97
C LEU A 221 1.60 -12.20 -10.63
N CYS A 222 1.75 -12.47 -11.92
CA CYS A 222 2.99 -12.26 -12.67
C CYS A 222 3.23 -10.78 -13.05
N GLY A 223 2.18 -9.95 -13.06
CA GLY A 223 2.20 -8.61 -13.63
C GLY A 223 1.87 -8.60 -15.13
N LYS A 224 1.44 -7.44 -15.63
CA LYS A 224 0.97 -7.25 -17.00
C LYS A 224 2.04 -7.65 -18.03
N GLY A 225 1.65 -8.49 -19.01
CA GLY A 225 2.52 -8.96 -20.09
C GLY A 225 3.55 -10.02 -19.68
N ASN A 226 3.44 -10.58 -18.45
CA ASN A 226 4.41 -11.54 -17.92
C ASN A 226 3.87 -12.96 -17.76
N LEU A 227 2.71 -13.29 -18.39
CA LEU A 227 2.24 -14.66 -18.43
C LEU A 227 3.21 -15.53 -19.24
N ASP A 228 3.41 -16.78 -18.83
CA ASP A 228 4.16 -17.78 -19.59
C ASP A 228 3.21 -18.84 -20.13
N ASN A 229 2.94 -18.76 -21.43
CA ASN A 229 2.02 -19.68 -22.10
C ASN A 229 2.48 -21.15 -22.06
N LYS A 230 3.78 -21.42 -21.88
CA LYS A 230 4.30 -22.77 -21.75
C LYS A 230 3.90 -23.45 -20.42
N LEU A 231 3.52 -22.64 -19.44
CA LEU A 231 3.08 -23.11 -18.12
C LEU A 231 1.55 -23.11 -17.98
N ALA A 232 0.82 -22.77 -19.06
CA ALA A 232 -0.62 -22.79 -19.05
C ALA A 232 -1.15 -24.22 -18.92
N GLY A 233 -2.15 -24.42 -18.06
CA GLY A 233 -2.81 -25.72 -17.87
C GLY A 233 -2.04 -26.73 -17.01
N ILE A 234 -0.93 -26.33 -16.39
CA ILE A 234 -0.24 -27.18 -15.40
C ILE A 234 -1.14 -27.35 -14.18
N THR A 235 -1.46 -28.59 -13.84
CA THR A 235 -2.31 -28.88 -12.67
C THR A 235 -1.68 -28.36 -11.38
N GLY A 236 -2.44 -27.58 -10.61
CA GLY A 236 -1.99 -26.98 -9.35
C GLY A 236 -1.24 -25.65 -9.52
N TYR A 237 -1.09 -25.14 -10.76
CA TYR A 237 -0.51 -23.84 -11.04
C TYR A 237 -1.48 -22.92 -11.78
N ALA A 238 -1.79 -21.79 -11.21
CA ALA A 238 -2.59 -20.75 -11.86
C ALA A 238 -1.82 -19.43 -11.91
N GLN A 239 -1.75 -18.83 -13.10
CA GLN A 239 -1.06 -17.54 -13.28
C GLN A 239 -2.03 -16.48 -13.81
N PHE A 240 -1.87 -15.26 -13.31
CA PHE A 240 -2.67 -14.09 -13.69
C PHE A 240 -1.77 -12.89 -13.89
N GLU A 241 -2.13 -11.99 -14.79
CA GLU A 241 -1.42 -10.71 -14.89
C GLU A 241 -1.60 -9.85 -13.63
N TYR A 242 -2.83 -9.79 -13.14
CA TYR A 242 -3.23 -9.11 -11.89
C TYR A 242 -4.56 -9.69 -11.42
N ALA A 243 -4.89 -9.42 -10.17
CA ALA A 243 -6.19 -9.71 -9.59
C ALA A 243 -6.76 -8.41 -8.97
N ASN A 244 -8.06 -8.22 -9.10
CA ASN A 244 -8.80 -7.09 -8.50
C ASN A 244 -9.64 -7.59 -7.33
N ALA A 245 -10.95 -7.80 -7.55
CA ALA A 245 -11.85 -8.35 -6.53
C ALA A 245 -11.46 -9.78 -6.13
N GLU A 246 -10.96 -10.56 -7.08
CA GLU A 246 -10.53 -11.95 -6.89
C GLU A 246 -9.33 -12.10 -5.93
N LEU A 247 -8.55 -11.02 -5.74
CA LEU A 247 -7.42 -11.03 -4.81
C LEU A 247 -7.84 -11.36 -3.39
N THR A 248 -9.02 -10.96 -3.00
CA THR A 248 -9.62 -11.23 -1.67
C THR A 248 -9.79 -12.73 -1.44
N ASP A 249 -10.35 -13.42 -2.43
CA ASP A 249 -10.56 -14.87 -2.40
C ASP A 249 -9.23 -15.63 -2.47
N MET A 250 -8.27 -15.12 -3.26
CA MET A 250 -6.92 -15.70 -3.32
C MET A 250 -6.19 -15.58 -1.98
N PHE A 251 -6.34 -14.46 -1.27
CA PHE A 251 -5.80 -14.33 0.09
C PHE A 251 -6.49 -15.26 1.08
N ALA A 252 -7.81 -15.45 0.96
CA ALA A 252 -8.53 -16.40 1.82
C ALA A 252 -8.03 -17.83 1.63
N LEU A 253 -7.73 -18.23 0.38
CA LEU A 253 -7.23 -19.57 0.05
C LEU A 253 -5.75 -19.76 0.42
N ALA A 254 -4.92 -18.73 0.32
CA ALA A 254 -3.48 -18.84 0.48
C ALA A 254 -3.07 -19.17 1.93
N ASP A 255 -2.19 -20.16 2.12
CA ASP A 255 -1.57 -20.50 3.41
C ASP A 255 -0.34 -19.65 3.69
N MET A 256 0.39 -19.26 2.65
CA MET A 256 1.53 -18.35 2.73
C MET A 256 1.68 -17.52 1.45
N ALA A 257 2.53 -16.51 1.51
CA ALA A 257 2.80 -15.65 0.37
C ALA A 257 4.29 -15.47 0.08
N ILE A 258 4.63 -15.25 -1.20
CA ILE A 258 5.92 -14.72 -1.64
C ILE A 258 5.66 -13.36 -2.26
N SER A 259 6.29 -12.30 -1.74
CA SER A 259 5.95 -10.94 -2.15
C SER A 259 7.16 -10.02 -2.25
N ARG A 260 7.02 -8.95 -3.02
CA ARG A 260 7.86 -7.76 -2.87
C ARG A 260 7.53 -7.05 -1.54
N ALA A 261 8.46 -6.24 -1.05
CA ALA A 261 8.32 -5.55 0.24
C ALA A 261 7.79 -4.11 0.12
N GLY A 262 6.82 -3.88 -0.78
CA GLY A 262 6.10 -2.61 -0.85
C GLY A 262 5.25 -2.41 0.40
N ALA A 263 5.27 -1.20 0.98
CA ALA A 263 4.66 -0.92 2.28
C ALA A 263 3.18 -1.36 2.40
N ASN A 264 2.37 -1.15 1.36
CA ASN A 264 0.96 -1.56 1.40
C ASN A 264 0.83 -3.09 1.41
N SER A 265 1.54 -3.78 0.50
CA SER A 265 1.44 -5.25 0.38
C SER A 265 1.85 -5.95 1.68
N ILE A 266 2.94 -5.51 2.30
CA ILE A 266 3.38 -6.14 3.55
C ILE A 266 2.45 -5.82 4.73
N CYS A 267 1.79 -4.64 4.74
CA CYS A 267 0.78 -4.32 5.72
C CYS A 267 -0.51 -5.14 5.51
N GLU A 268 -0.88 -5.45 4.26
CA GLU A 268 -1.98 -6.37 3.95
C GLU A 268 -1.66 -7.79 4.44
N LEU A 269 -0.45 -8.29 4.18
CA LEU A 269 0.00 -9.59 4.69
C LEU A 269 0.02 -9.65 6.22
N LEU A 270 0.46 -8.58 6.88
CA LEU A 270 0.45 -8.45 8.33
C LEU A 270 -0.99 -8.50 8.88
N ALA A 271 -1.89 -7.71 8.32
CA ALA A 271 -3.29 -7.66 8.76
C ALA A 271 -4.02 -8.99 8.56
N LEU A 272 -3.69 -9.73 7.51
CA LEU A 272 -4.23 -11.06 7.22
C LEU A 272 -3.49 -12.20 7.94
N HIS A 273 -2.48 -11.89 8.75
CA HIS A 273 -1.60 -12.85 9.41
C HIS A 273 -1.05 -13.93 8.46
N LYS A 274 -0.68 -13.53 7.22
CA LYS A 274 -0.18 -14.45 6.21
C LYS A 274 1.33 -14.65 6.37
N PRO A 275 1.81 -15.85 6.75
CA PRO A 275 3.23 -16.20 6.73
C PRO A 275 3.81 -15.86 5.37
N ASN A 276 4.98 -15.23 5.34
CA ASN A 276 5.45 -14.73 4.05
C ASN A 276 6.97 -14.68 3.91
N ILE A 277 7.39 -14.77 2.65
CA ILE A 277 8.75 -14.50 2.21
C ILE A 277 8.75 -13.17 1.46
N LEU A 278 9.54 -12.23 1.93
CA LEU A 278 9.73 -10.95 1.27
C LEU A 278 11.01 -10.95 0.44
N ILE A 279 10.88 -10.57 -0.82
CA ILE A 279 11.99 -10.37 -1.75
C ILE A 279 11.98 -8.88 -2.11
N PRO A 280 12.66 -8.01 -1.34
CA PRO A 280 12.64 -6.57 -1.57
C PRO A 280 13.29 -6.23 -2.91
N LEU A 281 12.78 -5.20 -3.59
CA LEU A 281 13.45 -4.63 -4.75
C LEU A 281 14.80 -4.05 -4.31
N SER A 282 15.86 -4.37 -5.04
CA SER A 282 17.22 -4.00 -4.65
C SER A 282 17.40 -2.48 -4.51
N ALA A 283 18.33 -2.07 -3.66
CA ALA A 283 18.66 -0.66 -3.48
C ALA A 283 19.24 -0.03 -4.76
N ALA A 284 19.86 -0.83 -5.64
CA ALA A 284 20.36 -0.38 -6.93
C ALA A 284 19.22 -0.02 -7.91
N ALA A 285 18.09 -0.72 -7.81
CA ALA A 285 16.91 -0.50 -8.68
C ALA A 285 15.86 0.45 -8.06
N SER A 286 16.04 0.84 -6.79
CA SER A 286 15.07 1.66 -6.05
C SER A 286 15.77 2.66 -5.11
N ARG A 287 14.98 3.31 -4.24
CA ARG A 287 15.52 4.15 -3.14
C ARG A 287 15.92 3.34 -1.92
N GLY A 288 15.79 2.00 -1.95
CA GLY A 288 16.03 1.13 -0.82
C GLY A 288 14.88 1.07 0.19
N ASP A 289 13.74 1.73 -0.08
CA ASP A 289 12.59 1.73 0.84
C ASP A 289 12.11 0.31 1.13
N GLN A 290 12.02 -0.56 0.08
CA GLN A 290 11.59 -1.95 0.27
C GLN A 290 12.56 -2.78 1.11
N VAL A 291 13.87 -2.54 0.97
CA VAL A 291 14.88 -3.21 1.79
C VAL A 291 14.72 -2.86 3.26
N LEU A 292 14.48 -1.57 3.57
CA LEU A 292 14.23 -1.11 4.94
C LEU A 292 12.93 -1.70 5.50
N ASN A 293 11.85 -1.69 4.71
CA ASN A 293 10.57 -2.26 5.08
C ASN A 293 10.70 -3.76 5.41
N ALA A 294 11.38 -4.52 4.55
CA ALA A 294 11.63 -5.96 4.75
C ALA A 294 12.47 -6.20 6.02
N LYS A 295 13.52 -5.41 6.25
CA LYS A 295 14.35 -5.52 7.46
C LYS A 295 13.55 -5.28 8.74
N SER A 296 12.63 -4.30 8.75
CA SER A 296 11.75 -4.04 9.87
C SER A 296 10.84 -5.24 10.16
N PHE A 297 10.22 -5.82 9.13
CA PHE A 297 9.35 -6.98 9.26
C PHE A 297 10.12 -8.24 9.71
N LYS A 298 11.32 -8.46 9.19
CA LYS A 298 12.22 -9.54 9.65
C LYS A 298 12.56 -9.39 11.15
N LYS A 299 12.93 -8.17 11.57
CA LYS A 299 13.27 -7.87 12.97
C LYS A 299 12.10 -8.12 13.93
N GLN A 300 10.88 -7.86 13.49
CA GLN A 300 9.65 -8.09 14.26
C GLN A 300 9.16 -9.55 14.21
N GLY A 301 9.81 -10.41 13.42
CA GLY A 301 9.43 -11.82 13.27
C GLY A 301 8.19 -12.03 12.37
N PHE A 302 7.79 -11.05 11.58
CA PHE A 302 6.63 -11.14 10.69
C PHE A 302 6.91 -11.83 9.37
N SER A 303 8.16 -11.81 8.90
CA SER A 303 8.52 -12.26 7.57
C SER A 303 9.89 -12.92 7.53
N TYR A 304 10.05 -13.90 6.65
CA TYR A 304 11.34 -14.32 6.15
C TYR A 304 11.79 -13.37 5.02
N VAL A 305 13.07 -13.05 4.92
CA VAL A 305 13.56 -12.10 3.92
C VAL A 305 14.71 -12.72 3.15
N ILE A 306 14.62 -12.69 1.81
CA ILE A 306 15.69 -12.99 0.87
C ILE A 306 16.02 -11.69 0.14
N GLU A 307 17.23 -11.16 0.28
CA GLU A 307 17.65 -10.01 -0.53
C GLU A 307 17.69 -10.43 -2.02
N GLU A 308 17.31 -9.53 -2.93
CA GLU A 308 17.17 -9.87 -4.36
C GLU A 308 18.48 -10.41 -4.99
N GLU A 309 19.61 -10.00 -4.44
CA GLU A 309 20.96 -10.45 -4.85
C GLU A 309 21.27 -11.89 -4.38
N GLU A 310 20.60 -12.35 -3.33
CA GLU A 310 20.76 -13.70 -2.75
C GLU A 310 19.69 -14.68 -3.23
N LEU A 311 18.79 -14.22 -4.12
CA LEU A 311 17.70 -15.03 -4.64
C LEU A 311 18.24 -16.10 -5.61
N THR A 312 18.19 -17.35 -5.18
CA THR A 312 18.56 -18.54 -5.95
C THR A 312 17.46 -19.60 -5.80
N LYS A 313 17.53 -20.64 -6.64
CA LYS A 313 16.67 -21.83 -6.51
C LYS A 313 16.69 -22.40 -5.09
N ASP A 314 17.87 -22.64 -4.55
CA ASP A 314 18.04 -23.29 -3.25
C ASP A 314 17.61 -22.39 -2.10
N SER A 315 17.94 -21.08 -2.15
CA SER A 315 17.52 -20.14 -1.11
C SER A 315 16.00 -20.00 -1.06
N LEU A 316 15.32 -19.97 -2.21
CA LEU A 316 13.87 -19.86 -2.26
C LEU A 316 13.17 -21.13 -1.78
N LEU A 317 13.60 -22.32 -2.22
CA LEU A 317 13.07 -23.60 -1.75
C LEU A 317 13.26 -23.80 -0.24
N SER A 318 14.45 -23.45 0.27
CA SER A 318 14.73 -23.51 1.70
C SER A 318 13.81 -22.56 2.50
N ALA A 319 13.62 -21.34 2.01
CA ALA A 319 12.74 -20.37 2.64
C ALA A 319 11.28 -20.81 2.64
N VAL A 320 10.77 -21.42 1.56
CA VAL A 320 9.41 -21.97 1.50
C VAL A 320 9.21 -23.04 2.58
N LYS A 321 10.14 -24.00 2.69
CA LYS A 321 10.08 -25.05 3.71
C LYS A 321 10.13 -24.48 5.13
N GLU A 322 11.02 -23.50 5.37
CA GLU A 322 11.19 -22.85 6.67
C GLU A 322 9.92 -22.09 7.07
N VAL A 323 9.41 -21.22 6.19
CA VAL A 323 8.23 -20.39 6.49
C VAL A 323 6.97 -21.25 6.67
N TYR A 324 6.76 -22.25 5.81
CA TYR A 324 5.60 -23.13 5.94
C TYR A 324 5.69 -24.01 7.18
N GLY A 325 6.85 -24.57 7.47
CA GLY A 325 7.08 -25.40 8.68
C GLY A 325 6.90 -24.61 9.99
N ASN A 326 7.24 -23.33 9.99
CA ASN A 326 7.13 -22.45 11.15
C ASN A 326 5.97 -21.43 11.04
N ARG A 327 4.96 -21.70 10.20
CA ARG A 327 3.88 -20.74 9.87
C ARG A 327 3.14 -20.21 11.10
N ASP A 328 2.95 -21.02 12.11
CA ASP A 328 2.22 -20.61 13.31
C ASP A 328 3.03 -19.58 14.14
N LYS A 329 4.37 -19.72 14.18
CA LYS A 329 5.24 -18.71 14.80
C LYS A 329 5.11 -17.34 14.12
N TYR A 330 5.05 -17.30 12.77
CA TYR A 330 4.84 -16.06 12.03
C TYR A 330 3.44 -15.47 12.28
N LYS A 331 2.39 -16.31 12.28
CA LYS A 331 1.02 -15.89 12.60
C LYS A 331 0.93 -15.28 14.01
N ASP A 332 1.51 -15.94 15.00
CA ASP A 332 1.52 -15.48 16.39
C ASP A 332 2.26 -14.15 16.56
N ALA A 333 3.40 -13.98 15.87
CA ALA A 333 4.13 -12.72 15.90
C ALA A 333 3.30 -11.57 15.30
N MET A 334 2.64 -11.81 14.16
CA MET A 334 1.77 -10.83 13.52
C MET A 334 0.55 -10.49 14.37
N ALA A 335 -0.10 -11.49 14.98
CA ALA A 335 -1.26 -11.28 15.86
C ALA A 335 -0.93 -10.41 17.08
N LYS A 336 0.29 -10.51 17.60
CA LYS A 336 0.78 -9.69 18.72
C LYS A 336 1.19 -8.27 18.34
N SER A 337 1.20 -7.92 17.06
CA SER A 337 1.67 -6.59 16.59
C SER A 337 0.81 -5.42 17.03
N GLY A 338 -0.44 -5.65 17.42
CA GLY A 338 -1.39 -4.61 17.82
C GLY A 338 -1.83 -3.66 16.70
N GLN A 339 -1.41 -3.91 15.45
CA GLN A 339 -1.72 -3.03 14.30
C GLN A 339 -3.05 -3.37 13.61
N MET A 340 -3.93 -4.13 14.26
CA MET A 340 -5.16 -4.67 13.65
C MET A 340 -6.25 -3.63 13.35
N ASP A 341 -6.26 -2.46 14.00
CA ASP A 341 -7.32 -1.46 13.82
C ASP A 341 -6.79 -0.07 13.44
N SER A 342 -5.97 -0.05 12.37
CA SER A 342 -5.43 1.19 11.83
C SER A 342 -6.51 2.16 11.35
N ILE A 343 -7.65 1.64 10.85
CA ILE A 343 -8.76 2.48 10.38
C ILE A 343 -9.38 3.22 11.56
N ALA A 344 -9.77 2.52 12.65
CA ALA A 344 -10.35 3.16 13.82
C ALA A 344 -9.39 4.18 14.43
N THR A 345 -8.11 3.82 14.61
CA THR A 345 -7.08 4.73 15.13
C THR A 345 -6.95 6.01 14.29
N ILE A 346 -6.99 5.89 12.96
CA ILE A 346 -6.92 7.05 12.06
C ILE A 346 -8.21 7.89 12.14
N ILE A 347 -9.39 7.27 12.20
CA ILE A 347 -10.67 7.97 12.35
C ILE A 347 -10.72 8.74 13.67
N ASP A 348 -10.29 8.13 14.77
CA ASP A 348 -10.22 8.80 16.08
C ASP A 348 -9.24 9.98 16.05
N LEU A 349 -8.10 9.81 15.41
CA LEU A 349 -7.13 10.89 15.22
C LEU A 349 -7.74 12.04 14.38
N ILE A 350 -8.46 11.73 13.29
CA ILE A 350 -9.17 12.71 12.47
C ILE A 350 -10.21 13.45 13.32
N ASN A 351 -11.04 12.73 14.06
CA ASN A 351 -12.06 13.31 14.93
C ASN A 351 -11.47 14.25 16.00
N SER A 352 -10.29 13.90 16.54
CA SER A 352 -9.61 14.72 17.55
C SER A 352 -9.12 16.06 17.02
N GLN A 353 -8.93 16.20 15.70
CA GLN A 353 -8.47 17.44 15.06
C GLN A 353 -9.61 18.34 14.60
N VAL A 354 -10.82 17.83 14.50
CA VAL A 354 -12.01 18.62 14.14
C VAL A 354 -12.48 19.40 15.36
N LYS A 355 -12.61 20.71 15.23
CA LYS A 355 -13.17 21.56 16.30
C LYS A 355 -14.57 21.05 16.65
N LYS A 356 -14.82 20.80 17.95
CA LYS A 356 -16.19 20.56 18.41
C LYS A 356 -17.02 21.80 18.05
N SER A 357 -18.09 21.60 17.30
CA SER A 357 -19.09 22.65 17.12
C SER A 357 -19.61 23.00 18.52
N SER A 358 -19.25 24.18 18.99
CA SER A 358 -19.81 24.77 20.20
C SER A 358 -21.28 25.12 19.98
#